data_64997c45c5135638cb6c03dcd2fcbe71
#
_entry.id   64997c45c5135638cb6c03dcd2fcbe71
#
_cell.length_a   1.000
_cell.length_b   1.000
_cell.length_c   1.000
_cell.angle_alpha   90.00
_cell.angle_beta   90.00
_cell.angle_gamma   90.00
#
_symmetry.space_group_name_H-M   'P 1'
#
loop_
_entity.id
_entity.type
_entity.pdbx_description
1 polymer ?
#
loop_
_entity_poly.entity_id
_entity_poly.type
_entity_poly.pdbx_seq_one_letter_code
_entity_poly.pdbx_strand_id
1 'polypeptide(L)'
;MHILIIGNMGYIGPEVSQHLRHTFPDAHISGYDTALFADRLTCEGPIPEIVLNKQHFGDVRDFPPSLLEGVDAVIYLAAISNDPMGKKFGKVTDEVNRKSCIKIAQFSAIAGVTHFAFASSCSVYGCASDHPLTEYDVTNPLTAYARSKIEAEIELKELHSDKMFTSCLRFATACGFSKRLRLDLVLNDFVASALQFREIRVLSDGSPWRPLIDIRDMARIFEWAITRSGEKFVIVNAGSDENNYTVKQLAEAVASQIPDTRVDINHDAPPDKRSYRVDFSYLSRIAENYVPQISLAHSITSLIKGITECNLAQIPIFSARLTRLNTLSDLIATGKLGPELYWSTKNMSQNEKSLEKISYNR
;
A
#
# COMPACT_ATOMS: atom_id res chain seq x y z
N MET A 1 -6.13 -24.20 -0.55
CA MET A 1 -5.77 -22.97 -1.29
C MET A 1 -4.42 -22.48 -0.81
N HIS A 2 -3.51 -22.17 -1.71
CA HIS A 2 -2.23 -21.54 -1.40
C HIS A 2 -2.20 -20.10 -1.94
N ILE A 3 -2.01 -19.13 -1.06
CA ILE A 3 -1.99 -17.69 -1.37
C ILE A 3 -0.58 -17.15 -1.17
N LEU A 4 -0.02 -16.49 -2.18
CA LEU A 4 1.26 -15.78 -2.08
C LEU A 4 1.00 -14.27 -2.07
N ILE A 5 1.46 -13.60 -0.99
CA ILE A 5 1.36 -12.14 -0.85
C ILE A 5 2.75 -11.53 -1.07
N ILE A 6 2.93 -10.79 -2.15
CA ILE A 6 4.19 -10.13 -2.52
C ILE A 6 4.16 -8.68 -2.05
N GLY A 7 5.08 -8.28 -1.19
CA GLY A 7 5.09 -6.96 -0.53
C GLY A 7 4.31 -6.94 0.79
N ASN A 8 4.20 -8.08 1.46
CA ASN A 8 3.42 -8.25 2.69
C ASN A 8 3.97 -7.49 3.91
N MET A 9 5.24 -7.11 3.91
CA MET A 9 5.86 -6.37 5.03
C MET A 9 5.74 -4.84 4.88
N GLY A 10 4.85 -4.37 3.99
CA GLY A 10 4.49 -2.97 3.83
C GLY A 10 3.41 -2.50 4.81
N TYR A 11 2.67 -1.43 4.46
CA TYR A 11 1.60 -0.84 5.26
C TYR A 11 0.30 -1.67 5.22
N ILE A 12 -0.10 -2.14 4.04
CA ILE A 12 -1.35 -2.86 3.80
C ILE A 12 -1.20 -4.35 4.11
N GLY A 13 -0.03 -4.92 3.88
CA GLY A 13 0.24 -6.35 3.99
C GLY A 13 -0.14 -7.01 5.31
N PRO A 14 0.14 -6.41 6.49
CA PRO A 14 -0.29 -6.93 7.78
C PRO A 14 -1.80 -7.17 7.87
N GLU A 15 -2.60 -6.22 7.39
CA GLU A 15 -4.06 -6.31 7.43
C GLU A 15 -4.58 -7.37 6.44
N VAL A 16 -4.05 -7.39 5.22
CA VAL A 16 -4.38 -8.42 4.22
C VAL A 16 -4.05 -9.81 4.74
N SER A 17 -2.87 -10.00 5.32
CA SER A 17 -2.44 -11.30 5.85
C SER A 17 -3.34 -11.79 6.99
N GLN A 18 -3.69 -10.89 7.92
CA GLN A 18 -4.55 -11.21 9.05
C GLN A 18 -5.99 -11.50 8.61
N HIS A 19 -6.53 -10.69 7.70
CA HIS A 19 -7.86 -10.89 7.13
C HIS A 19 -7.97 -12.24 6.42
N LEU A 20 -7.03 -12.56 5.52
CA LEU A 20 -7.04 -13.82 4.78
C LEU A 20 -6.85 -15.04 5.71
N ARG A 21 -6.05 -14.94 6.76
CA ARG A 21 -5.95 -16.01 7.76
C ARG A 21 -7.26 -16.22 8.51
N HIS A 22 -7.98 -15.14 8.81
CA HIS A 22 -9.28 -15.24 9.47
C HIS A 22 -10.34 -15.88 8.55
N THR A 23 -10.38 -15.42 7.30
CA THR A 23 -11.36 -15.90 6.30
C THR A 23 -11.07 -17.34 5.84
N PHE A 24 -9.79 -17.68 5.69
CA PHE A 24 -9.33 -18.99 5.22
C PHE A 24 -8.36 -19.64 6.23
N PRO A 25 -8.87 -20.17 7.36
CA PRO A 25 -8.03 -20.70 8.43
C PRO A 25 -7.07 -21.80 7.97
N ASP A 26 -7.52 -22.64 7.03
CA ASP A 26 -6.76 -23.79 6.51
C ASP A 26 -5.92 -23.48 5.27
N ALA A 27 -5.95 -22.23 4.77
CA ALA A 27 -5.14 -21.86 3.61
C ALA A 27 -3.65 -21.84 3.95
N HIS A 28 -2.81 -22.27 3.00
CA HIS A 28 -1.38 -22.00 3.05
C HIS A 28 -1.15 -20.56 2.59
N ILE A 29 -0.76 -19.67 3.50
CA ILE A 29 -0.49 -18.26 3.19
C ILE A 29 1.00 -18.04 3.33
N SER A 30 1.64 -17.61 2.24
CA SER A 30 3.07 -17.27 2.20
C SER A 30 3.28 -15.81 1.83
N GLY A 31 4.33 -15.21 2.40
CA GLY A 31 4.76 -13.85 2.10
C GLY A 31 6.08 -13.84 1.33
N TYR A 32 6.27 -12.85 0.46
CA TYR A 32 7.54 -12.53 -0.19
C TYR A 32 7.80 -11.03 -0.14
N ASP A 33 8.89 -10.60 0.47
CA ASP A 33 9.22 -9.18 0.66
C ASP A 33 10.73 -8.97 0.73
N THR A 34 11.19 -7.80 0.32
CA THR A 34 12.59 -7.37 0.48
C THR A 34 12.93 -6.88 1.89
N ALA A 35 11.93 -6.80 2.78
CA ALA A 35 12.05 -6.42 4.19
C ALA A 35 12.56 -4.99 4.46
N LEU A 36 12.42 -4.05 3.51
CA LEU A 36 12.83 -2.65 3.69
C LEU A 36 12.16 -1.96 4.87
N PHE A 37 10.98 -2.44 5.26
CA PHE A 37 10.18 -1.87 6.35
C PHE A 37 9.88 -2.88 7.46
N ALA A 38 10.58 -4.00 7.51
CA ALA A 38 10.31 -5.09 8.44
C ALA A 38 10.38 -4.65 9.90
N ASP A 39 11.38 -3.84 10.25
CA ASP A 39 11.64 -3.31 11.58
C ASP A 39 10.81 -2.05 11.93
N ARG A 40 9.96 -1.58 11.01
CA ARG A 40 9.12 -0.39 11.21
C ARG A 40 7.79 -0.73 11.85
N LEU A 41 7.83 -1.55 12.91
CA LEU A 41 6.65 -1.92 13.67
C LEU A 41 6.09 -0.73 14.45
N THR A 42 4.77 -0.58 14.41
CA THR A 42 4.03 0.49 15.07
C THR A 42 4.04 0.31 16.59
N CYS A 43 3.73 -0.90 17.04
CA CYS A 43 3.68 -1.28 18.45
C CYS A 43 4.64 -2.43 18.73
N GLU A 44 4.96 -2.58 20.02
CA GLU A 44 5.55 -3.82 20.54
C GLU A 44 4.55 -4.98 20.46
N GLY A 45 5.04 -6.20 20.39
CA GLY A 45 4.23 -7.40 20.35
C GLY A 45 4.57 -8.33 19.18
N PRO A 46 3.70 -9.32 18.90
CA PRO A 46 3.94 -10.26 17.82
C PRO A 46 4.03 -9.59 16.45
N ILE A 47 5.03 -9.99 15.68
CA ILE A 47 5.18 -9.50 14.30
C ILE A 47 3.98 -9.94 13.44
N PRO A 48 3.55 -9.13 12.47
CA PRO A 48 2.39 -9.46 11.62
C PRO A 48 2.52 -10.79 10.88
N GLU A 49 3.73 -11.18 10.53
CA GLU A 49 4.04 -12.37 9.74
C GLU A 49 3.78 -13.68 10.48
N ILE A 50 3.50 -13.65 11.79
CA ILE A 50 3.19 -14.86 12.59
C ILE A 50 1.93 -15.59 12.07
N VAL A 51 1.04 -14.90 11.36
CA VAL A 51 -0.17 -15.50 10.76
C VAL A 51 0.12 -16.23 9.44
N LEU A 52 1.31 -16.10 8.88
CA LEU A 52 1.72 -16.76 7.66
C LEU A 52 2.25 -18.17 7.96
N ASN A 53 2.11 -19.07 7.00
CA ASN A 53 2.78 -20.38 7.05
C ASN A 53 4.26 -20.25 6.72
N LYS A 54 4.60 -19.29 5.84
CA LYS A 54 5.99 -19.09 5.41
C LYS A 54 6.25 -17.65 5.02
N GLN A 55 7.42 -17.13 5.40
CA GLN A 55 7.94 -15.85 4.95
C GLN A 55 9.20 -16.09 4.11
N HIS A 56 9.19 -15.57 2.89
CA HIS A 56 10.37 -15.54 2.02
C HIS A 56 10.90 -14.11 1.94
N PHE A 57 12.22 -13.97 1.88
CA PHE A 57 12.88 -12.68 1.75
C PHE A 57 13.61 -12.59 0.42
N GLY A 58 13.39 -11.49 -0.31
CA GLY A 58 14.05 -11.22 -1.57
C GLY A 58 13.46 -10.01 -2.30
N ASP A 59 14.17 -9.58 -3.32
CA ASP A 59 13.73 -8.47 -4.16
C ASP A 59 12.86 -9.00 -5.32
N VAL A 60 11.75 -8.34 -5.60
CA VAL A 60 10.82 -8.73 -6.68
C VAL A 60 11.48 -8.68 -8.07
N ARG A 61 12.55 -7.90 -8.24
CA ARG A 61 13.34 -7.84 -9.48
C ARG A 61 14.06 -9.15 -9.77
N ASP A 62 14.40 -9.89 -8.71
CA ASP A 62 15.09 -11.18 -8.75
C ASP A 62 14.18 -12.33 -8.27
N PHE A 63 12.85 -12.18 -8.42
CA PHE A 63 11.87 -13.13 -7.93
C PHE A 63 12.09 -14.55 -8.46
N PRO A 64 12.25 -15.57 -7.59
CA PRO A 64 12.45 -16.96 -8.01
C PRO A 64 11.12 -17.61 -8.42
N PRO A 65 10.95 -18.04 -9.69
CA PRO A 65 9.70 -18.62 -10.19
C PRO A 65 9.24 -19.87 -9.45
N SER A 66 10.16 -20.63 -8.84
CA SER A 66 9.83 -21.82 -8.05
C SER A 66 8.93 -21.55 -6.85
N LEU A 67 8.83 -20.30 -6.37
CA LEU A 67 7.91 -19.91 -5.30
C LEU A 67 6.43 -19.93 -5.72
N LEU A 68 6.16 -20.08 -7.01
CA LEU A 68 4.80 -20.17 -7.57
C LEU A 68 4.31 -21.63 -7.71
N GLU A 69 5.14 -22.62 -7.41
CA GLU A 69 4.74 -24.02 -7.45
C GLU A 69 3.62 -24.30 -6.45
N GLY A 70 2.45 -24.76 -6.96
CA GLY A 70 1.28 -25.05 -6.14
C GLY A 70 0.56 -23.82 -5.56
N VAL A 71 0.89 -22.61 -6.01
CA VAL A 71 0.18 -21.37 -5.63
C VAL A 71 -1.10 -21.23 -6.45
N ASP A 72 -2.23 -21.05 -5.76
CA ASP A 72 -3.53 -20.83 -6.39
C ASP A 72 -3.78 -19.34 -6.68
N ALA A 73 -3.32 -18.45 -5.78
CA ALA A 73 -3.57 -17.01 -5.88
C ALA A 73 -2.34 -16.17 -5.50
N VAL A 74 -2.10 -15.12 -6.28
CA VAL A 74 -1.05 -14.11 -6.03
C VAL A 74 -1.69 -12.76 -5.76
N ILE A 75 -1.27 -12.10 -4.68
CA ILE A 75 -1.60 -10.70 -4.37
C ILE A 75 -0.31 -9.87 -4.48
N TYR A 76 -0.25 -8.97 -5.45
CA TYR A 76 0.91 -8.12 -5.71
C TYR A 76 0.74 -6.74 -5.08
N LEU A 77 1.34 -6.55 -3.89
CA LEU A 77 1.37 -5.30 -3.11
C LEU A 77 2.70 -4.56 -3.23
N ALA A 78 3.76 -5.23 -3.69
CA ALA A 78 5.10 -4.65 -3.75
C ALA A 78 5.11 -3.38 -4.61
N ALA A 79 5.53 -2.27 -4.02
CA ALA A 79 5.59 -0.99 -4.74
C ALA A 79 6.50 0.03 -4.04
N ILE A 80 7.13 0.87 -4.83
CA ILE A 80 7.57 2.20 -4.41
C ILE A 80 6.32 3.09 -4.48
N SER A 81 5.69 3.38 -3.33
CA SER A 81 4.24 3.57 -3.23
C SER A 81 3.77 5.00 -2.95
N ASN A 82 4.58 6.02 -3.23
CA ASN A 82 4.12 7.42 -3.19
C ASN A 82 4.91 8.31 -4.15
N ASP A 83 4.38 9.50 -4.40
CA ASP A 83 4.96 10.45 -5.35
C ASP A 83 6.36 10.94 -4.95
N PRO A 84 6.64 11.28 -3.66
CA PRO A 84 7.99 11.68 -3.24
C PRO A 84 9.03 10.59 -3.46
N MET A 85 8.72 9.32 -3.17
CA MET A 85 9.62 8.20 -3.46
C MET A 85 9.75 7.97 -4.96
N GLY A 86 8.65 8.00 -5.72
CA GLY A 86 8.66 7.87 -7.17
C GLY A 86 9.48 8.96 -7.87
N LYS A 87 9.45 10.19 -7.36
CA LYS A 87 10.30 11.29 -7.86
C LYS A 87 11.79 11.03 -7.59
N LYS A 88 12.13 10.51 -6.41
CA LYS A 88 13.52 10.25 -6.01
C LYS A 88 14.10 8.98 -6.65
N PHE A 89 13.28 7.94 -6.80
CA PHE A 89 13.69 6.60 -7.23
C PHE A 89 12.92 6.15 -8.51
N GLY A 90 12.77 7.03 -9.51
CA GLY A 90 11.92 6.78 -10.67
C GLY A 90 12.25 5.50 -11.44
N LYS A 91 13.54 5.17 -11.65
CA LYS A 91 13.98 3.92 -12.30
C LYS A 91 13.54 2.69 -11.47
N VAL A 92 13.80 2.70 -10.16
CA VAL A 92 13.43 1.59 -9.27
C VAL A 92 11.91 1.47 -9.17
N THR A 93 11.18 2.59 -9.23
CA THR A 93 9.72 2.60 -9.26
C THR A 93 9.19 1.84 -10.48
N ASP A 94 9.72 2.08 -11.67
CA ASP A 94 9.36 1.34 -12.88
C ASP A 94 9.74 -0.15 -12.77
N GLU A 95 10.94 -0.45 -12.31
CA GLU A 95 11.42 -1.82 -12.15
C GLU A 95 10.56 -2.65 -11.20
N VAL A 96 10.23 -2.10 -10.02
CA VAL A 96 9.46 -2.79 -8.98
C VAL A 96 7.97 -2.82 -9.31
N ASN A 97 7.38 -1.65 -9.65
CA ASN A 97 5.92 -1.53 -9.75
C ASN A 97 5.37 -2.13 -11.05
N ARG A 98 6.12 -2.05 -12.14
CA ARG A 98 5.72 -2.49 -13.48
C ARG A 98 6.47 -3.75 -13.92
N LYS A 99 7.77 -3.66 -14.24
CA LYS A 99 8.51 -4.77 -14.87
C LYS A 99 8.48 -6.04 -14.05
N SER A 100 8.71 -5.94 -12.74
CA SER A 100 8.65 -7.13 -11.86
C SER A 100 7.23 -7.68 -11.73
N CYS A 101 6.22 -6.80 -11.65
CA CYS A 101 4.82 -7.22 -11.62
C CYS A 101 4.47 -8.05 -12.87
N ILE A 102 4.81 -7.55 -14.06
CA ILE A 102 4.55 -8.22 -15.33
C ILE A 102 5.28 -9.56 -15.43
N LYS A 103 6.57 -9.57 -15.09
CA LYS A 103 7.38 -10.80 -15.07
C LYS A 103 6.77 -11.86 -14.14
N ILE A 104 6.34 -11.46 -12.94
CA ILE A 104 5.72 -12.36 -11.97
C ILE A 104 4.34 -12.82 -12.44
N ALA A 105 3.53 -11.96 -13.08
CA ALA A 105 2.26 -12.37 -13.69
C ALA A 105 2.45 -13.41 -14.81
N GLN A 106 3.49 -13.24 -15.65
CA GLN A 106 3.87 -14.24 -16.66
C GLN A 106 4.25 -15.57 -16.02
N PHE A 107 5.09 -15.56 -15.01
CA PHE A 107 5.48 -16.78 -14.28
C PHE A 107 4.27 -17.42 -13.58
N SER A 108 3.36 -16.61 -13.03
CA SER A 108 2.12 -17.08 -12.40
C SER A 108 1.23 -17.83 -13.41
N ALA A 109 1.05 -17.29 -14.61
CA ALA A 109 0.29 -17.94 -15.66
C ALA A 109 0.92 -19.27 -16.09
N ILE A 110 2.26 -19.34 -16.20
CA ILE A 110 3.00 -20.57 -16.54
C ILE A 110 2.87 -21.62 -15.43
N ALA A 111 2.94 -21.19 -14.16
CA ALA A 111 2.83 -22.07 -13.00
C ALA A 111 1.39 -22.57 -12.72
N GLY A 112 0.40 -22.06 -13.45
CA GLY A 112 -1.01 -22.46 -13.29
C GLY A 112 -1.72 -21.73 -12.15
N VAL A 113 -1.22 -20.59 -11.69
CA VAL A 113 -1.94 -19.70 -10.74
C VAL A 113 -3.29 -19.31 -11.34
N THR A 114 -4.34 -19.43 -10.55
CA THR A 114 -5.71 -19.18 -11.01
C THR A 114 -6.16 -17.73 -10.82
N HIS A 115 -5.59 -17.02 -9.85
CA HIS A 115 -5.95 -15.63 -9.54
C HIS A 115 -4.71 -14.75 -9.34
N PHE A 116 -4.69 -13.58 -9.98
CA PHE A 116 -3.65 -12.57 -9.83
C PHE A 116 -4.30 -11.21 -9.52
N ALA A 117 -4.07 -10.69 -8.32
CA ALA A 117 -4.61 -9.40 -7.88
C ALA A 117 -3.48 -8.36 -7.81
N PHE A 118 -3.60 -7.31 -8.61
CA PHE A 118 -2.65 -6.21 -8.67
C PHE A 118 -3.18 -4.98 -7.95
N ALA A 119 -2.43 -4.47 -6.96
CA ALA A 119 -2.70 -3.19 -6.31
C ALA A 119 -2.35 -2.03 -7.24
N SER A 120 -3.33 -1.57 -8.03
CA SER A 120 -3.26 -0.31 -8.77
C SER A 120 -3.72 0.87 -7.90
N SER A 121 -3.98 2.03 -8.47
CA SER A 121 -4.31 3.25 -7.72
C SER A 121 -5.16 4.21 -8.53
N CYS A 122 -6.12 4.87 -7.90
CA CYS A 122 -6.86 5.97 -8.51
C CYS A 122 -5.98 7.19 -8.88
N SER A 123 -4.72 7.24 -8.40
CA SER A 123 -3.76 8.28 -8.83
C SER A 123 -3.47 8.28 -10.33
N VAL A 124 -3.84 7.21 -11.05
CA VAL A 124 -3.75 7.12 -12.52
C VAL A 124 -4.60 8.17 -13.23
N TYR A 125 -5.64 8.69 -12.58
CA TYR A 125 -6.51 9.73 -13.14
C TYR A 125 -5.86 11.13 -13.14
N GLY A 126 -5.02 11.43 -12.17
CA GLY A 126 -4.14 12.59 -12.14
C GLY A 126 -4.81 13.91 -11.81
N CYS A 127 -5.73 14.42 -12.61
CA CYS A 127 -6.32 15.75 -12.47
C CYS A 127 -7.85 15.74 -12.35
N ALA A 128 -8.38 16.87 -11.86
CA ALA A 128 -9.81 17.09 -11.67
C ALA A 128 -10.60 16.95 -12.98
N SER A 129 -11.80 16.41 -12.83
CA SER A 129 -12.87 16.37 -13.82
C SER A 129 -14.13 16.99 -13.23
N ASP A 130 -15.05 17.44 -14.07
CA ASP A 130 -16.35 17.96 -13.64
C ASP A 130 -17.27 16.87 -13.06
N HIS A 131 -16.97 15.61 -13.34
CA HIS A 131 -17.70 14.43 -12.85
C HIS A 131 -16.76 13.44 -12.12
N PRO A 132 -17.31 12.54 -11.29
CA PRO A 132 -16.55 11.42 -10.73
C PRO A 132 -16.04 10.50 -11.84
N LEU A 133 -14.74 10.10 -11.75
CA LEU A 133 -14.05 9.36 -12.81
C LEU A 133 -14.34 7.84 -12.69
N THR A 134 -14.72 7.25 -13.80
CA THR A 134 -14.99 5.82 -13.97
C THR A 134 -13.78 5.09 -14.55
N GLU A 135 -13.84 3.77 -14.63
CA GLU A 135 -12.80 2.94 -15.25
C GLU A 135 -12.61 3.20 -16.75
N TYR A 136 -13.62 3.79 -17.40
CA TYR A 136 -13.64 4.11 -18.84
C TYR A 136 -13.08 5.50 -19.16
N ASP A 137 -12.89 6.34 -18.14
CA ASP A 137 -12.35 7.68 -18.32
C ASP A 137 -10.85 7.66 -18.65
N VAL A 138 -10.42 8.70 -19.35
CA VAL A 138 -9.02 8.84 -19.75
C VAL A 138 -8.14 9.03 -18.52
N THR A 139 -7.11 8.20 -18.41
CA THR A 139 -6.09 8.33 -17.38
C THR A 139 -5.06 9.39 -17.74
N ASN A 140 -4.62 10.18 -16.76
CA ASN A 140 -3.62 11.24 -16.93
C ASN A 140 -2.59 11.19 -15.77
N PRO A 141 -1.71 10.18 -15.74
CA PRO A 141 -0.78 9.97 -14.63
C PRO A 141 0.27 11.07 -14.53
N LEU A 142 0.23 11.87 -13.47
CA LEU A 142 1.13 13.02 -13.27
C LEU A 142 2.49 12.64 -12.70
N THR A 143 2.62 11.46 -12.08
CA THR A 143 3.82 11.07 -11.32
C THR A 143 4.41 9.76 -11.84
N ALA A 144 5.69 9.48 -11.53
CA ALA A 144 6.33 8.20 -11.88
C ALA A 144 5.59 7.00 -11.26
N TYR A 145 5.06 7.17 -10.04
CA TYR A 145 4.23 6.16 -9.39
C TYR A 145 2.95 5.88 -10.19
N ALA A 146 2.17 6.91 -10.51
CA ALA A 146 0.93 6.76 -11.26
C ALA A 146 1.18 6.19 -12.67
N ARG A 147 2.25 6.64 -13.36
CA ARG A 147 2.65 6.06 -14.65
C ARG A 147 2.98 4.58 -14.55
N SER A 148 3.77 4.17 -13.56
CA SER A 148 4.12 2.75 -13.40
C SER A 148 2.89 1.87 -13.13
N LYS A 149 1.84 2.41 -12.50
CA LYS A 149 0.60 1.67 -12.25
C LYS A 149 -0.21 1.50 -13.54
N ILE A 150 -0.44 2.57 -14.31
CA ILE A 150 -1.22 2.47 -15.55
C ILE A 150 -0.52 1.63 -16.63
N GLU A 151 0.81 1.77 -16.76
CA GLU A 151 1.59 0.95 -17.69
C GLU A 151 1.52 -0.53 -17.33
N ALA A 152 1.55 -0.87 -16.02
CA ALA A 152 1.36 -2.24 -15.56
C ALA A 152 -0.06 -2.77 -15.87
N GLU A 153 -1.12 -1.97 -15.71
CA GLU A 153 -2.49 -2.36 -16.09
C GLU A 153 -2.59 -2.70 -17.59
N ILE A 154 -1.98 -1.87 -18.45
CA ILE A 154 -1.97 -2.08 -19.91
C ILE A 154 -1.27 -3.38 -20.25
N GLU A 155 -0.06 -3.62 -19.74
CA GLU A 155 0.70 -4.83 -20.01
C GLU A 155 0.04 -6.08 -19.40
N LEU A 156 -0.59 -5.99 -18.20
CA LEU A 156 -1.37 -7.10 -17.63
C LEU A 156 -2.58 -7.46 -18.51
N LYS A 157 -3.21 -6.46 -19.13
CA LYS A 157 -4.31 -6.70 -20.08
C LYS A 157 -3.84 -7.43 -21.35
N GLU A 158 -2.64 -7.09 -21.85
CA GLU A 158 -2.04 -7.77 -23.01
C GLU A 158 -1.64 -9.21 -22.68
N LEU A 159 -1.25 -9.48 -21.43
CA LEU A 159 -0.91 -10.82 -20.94
C LEU A 159 -2.11 -11.66 -20.54
N HIS A 160 -3.31 -11.08 -20.57
CA HIS A 160 -4.53 -11.75 -20.17
C HIS A 160 -4.70 -13.11 -20.88
N SER A 161 -5.09 -14.11 -20.14
CA SER A 161 -5.39 -15.45 -20.64
C SER A 161 -6.69 -15.97 -20.00
N ASP A 162 -7.38 -16.87 -20.72
CA ASP A 162 -8.61 -17.51 -20.24
C ASP A 162 -8.39 -18.44 -19.02
N LYS A 163 -7.15 -18.65 -18.61
CA LYS A 163 -6.79 -19.56 -17.50
C LYS A 163 -6.66 -18.85 -16.16
N MET A 164 -6.31 -17.55 -16.14
CA MET A 164 -6.05 -16.79 -14.93
C MET A 164 -7.01 -15.60 -14.80
N PHE A 165 -7.67 -15.48 -13.65
CA PHE A 165 -8.43 -14.29 -13.28
C PHE A 165 -7.47 -13.19 -12.84
N THR A 166 -7.37 -12.12 -13.61
CA THR A 166 -6.53 -10.97 -13.29
C THR A 166 -7.39 -9.78 -12.87
N SER A 167 -7.09 -9.20 -11.72
CA SER A 167 -7.80 -8.04 -11.16
C SER A 167 -6.84 -6.88 -10.95
N CYS A 168 -7.01 -5.79 -11.69
CA CYS A 168 -6.31 -4.52 -11.46
C CYS A 168 -7.19 -3.62 -10.59
N LEU A 169 -6.80 -3.45 -9.33
CA LEU A 169 -7.59 -2.75 -8.32
C LEU A 169 -7.07 -1.31 -8.19
N ARG A 170 -7.76 -0.33 -8.79
CA ARG A 170 -7.45 1.09 -8.66
C ARG A 170 -7.94 1.59 -7.30
N PHE A 171 -7.16 1.32 -6.25
CA PHE A 171 -7.53 1.74 -4.91
C PHE A 171 -7.58 3.25 -4.75
N ALA A 172 -8.60 3.73 -4.02
CA ALA A 172 -8.61 5.03 -3.40
C ALA A 172 -7.42 5.20 -2.45
N THR A 173 -7.17 6.42 -1.96
CA THR A 173 -6.06 6.68 -1.03
C THR A 173 -6.23 5.86 0.25
N ALA A 174 -5.28 4.98 0.52
CA ALA A 174 -5.31 4.12 1.70
C ALA A 174 -5.21 4.94 3.00
N CYS A 175 -5.98 4.56 4.02
CA CYS A 175 -5.93 5.13 5.36
C CYS A 175 -6.18 4.05 6.42
N GLY A 176 -6.01 4.38 7.69
CA GLY A 176 -6.30 3.49 8.81
C GLY A 176 -5.05 3.03 9.56
N PHE A 177 -5.28 2.42 10.73
CA PHE A 177 -4.21 1.95 11.58
C PHE A 177 -3.64 0.62 11.08
N SER A 178 -2.31 0.51 11.07
CA SER A 178 -1.59 -0.71 10.69
C SER A 178 -0.47 -1.01 11.68
N LYS A 179 -0.13 -2.28 11.84
CA LYS A 179 1.10 -2.69 12.57
C LYS A 179 2.40 -2.18 11.92
N ARG A 180 2.33 -1.62 10.70
CA ARG A 180 3.40 -0.87 10.02
C ARG A 180 2.85 0.45 9.50
N LEU A 181 2.40 1.30 10.43
CA LEU A 181 1.76 2.58 10.15
C LEU A 181 2.62 3.48 9.25
N ARG A 182 1.95 4.28 8.45
CA ARG A 182 2.55 5.33 7.62
C ARG A 182 1.89 6.66 7.95
N LEU A 183 2.70 7.66 8.25
CA LEU A 183 2.24 9.03 8.47
C LEU A 183 2.47 9.95 7.25
N ASP A 184 2.92 9.40 6.13
CA ASP A 184 2.99 10.10 4.84
C ASP A 184 1.70 9.90 3.99
N LEU A 185 0.57 9.61 4.65
CA LEU A 185 -0.79 9.52 4.08
C LEU A 185 -1.69 10.53 4.77
N VAL A 186 -2.47 11.27 3.99
CA VAL A 186 -3.17 12.50 4.43
C VAL A 186 -4.01 12.33 5.71
N LEU A 187 -4.86 11.32 5.80
CA LEU A 187 -5.68 11.11 6.99
C LEU A 187 -4.84 10.70 8.20
N ASN A 188 -3.88 9.80 7.99
CA ASN A 188 -3.01 9.29 9.05
C ASN A 188 -2.12 10.42 9.62
N ASP A 189 -1.60 11.30 8.74
CA ASP A 189 -0.84 12.49 9.11
C ASP A 189 -1.71 13.47 9.92
N PHE A 190 -2.92 13.78 9.47
CA PHE A 190 -3.82 14.69 10.16
C PHE A 190 -4.16 14.21 11.58
N VAL A 191 -4.46 12.90 11.75
CA VAL A 191 -4.74 12.34 13.08
C VAL A 191 -3.50 12.40 13.97
N ALA A 192 -2.32 12.04 13.45
CA ALA A 192 -1.09 12.10 14.22
C ALA A 192 -0.70 13.55 14.60
N SER A 193 -0.84 14.51 13.67
CA SER A 193 -0.60 15.92 13.88
C SER A 193 -1.54 16.50 14.95
N ALA A 194 -2.84 16.18 14.87
CA ALA A 194 -3.82 16.61 15.86
C ALA A 194 -3.52 16.06 17.26
N LEU A 195 -3.12 14.79 17.38
CA LEU A 195 -2.75 14.19 18.66
C LEU A 195 -1.47 14.78 19.24
N GLN A 196 -0.46 15.05 18.40
CA GLN A 196 0.85 15.52 18.85
C GLN A 196 0.89 17.02 19.09
N PHE A 197 0.30 17.83 18.20
CA PHE A 197 0.46 19.28 18.19
C PHE A 197 -0.83 20.06 18.47
N ARG A 198 -1.99 19.40 18.53
CA ARG A 198 -3.29 20.07 18.54
C ARG A 198 -3.48 21.01 17.35
N GLU A 199 -2.79 20.72 16.26
CA GLU A 199 -2.84 21.49 15.02
C GLU A 199 -2.78 20.58 13.81
N ILE A 200 -3.62 20.86 12.81
CA ILE A 200 -3.59 20.23 11.48
C ILE A 200 -3.24 21.32 10.47
N ARG A 201 -2.12 21.17 9.78
CA ARG A 201 -1.71 22.10 8.71
C ARG A 201 -2.09 21.55 7.36
N VAL A 202 -2.99 22.23 6.69
CA VAL A 202 -3.38 21.93 5.30
C VAL A 202 -2.52 22.78 4.36
N LEU A 203 -1.59 22.13 3.65
CA LEU A 203 -0.61 22.81 2.79
C LEU A 203 -1.20 23.33 1.48
N SER A 204 -2.42 22.90 1.10
CA SER A 204 -3.21 23.41 -0.03
C SER A 204 -4.31 24.35 0.48
N ASP A 205 -5.08 24.92 -0.44
CA ASP A 205 -6.28 25.69 -0.13
C ASP A 205 -7.45 24.86 0.46
N GLY A 206 -7.24 23.56 0.63
CA GLY A 206 -8.22 22.62 1.17
C GLY A 206 -9.25 22.10 0.15
N SER A 207 -9.30 22.65 -1.05
CA SER A 207 -10.26 22.26 -2.10
C SER A 207 -9.99 20.91 -2.79
N PRO A 208 -8.74 20.39 -2.87
CA PRO A 208 -8.47 19.15 -3.61
C PRO A 208 -9.25 17.96 -3.07
N TRP A 209 -9.85 17.20 -3.98
CA TRP A 209 -10.54 15.96 -3.67
C TRP A 209 -9.59 14.79 -3.47
N ARG A 210 -9.91 13.94 -2.50
CA ARG A 210 -9.19 12.70 -2.17
C ARG A 210 -10.20 11.62 -1.83
N PRO A 211 -10.42 10.65 -2.72
CA PRO A 211 -11.13 9.44 -2.34
C PRO A 211 -10.29 8.65 -1.35
N LEU A 212 -10.90 8.13 -0.28
CA LEU A 212 -10.25 7.33 0.75
C LEU A 212 -10.77 5.90 0.80
N ILE A 213 -9.92 4.99 1.28
CA ILE A 213 -10.32 3.63 1.64
C ILE A 213 -9.53 3.16 2.87
N ASP A 214 -10.21 2.58 3.84
CA ASP A 214 -9.56 1.95 4.99
C ASP A 214 -8.86 0.64 4.56
N ILE A 215 -7.68 0.36 5.11
CA ILE A 215 -6.89 -0.84 4.77
C ILE A 215 -7.63 -2.15 5.06
N ARG A 216 -8.59 -2.15 6.00
CA ARG A 216 -9.44 -3.31 6.29
C ARG A 216 -10.40 -3.61 5.13
N ASP A 217 -10.96 -2.57 4.52
CA ASP A 217 -11.78 -2.73 3.32
C ASP A 217 -10.93 -3.10 2.10
N MET A 218 -9.68 -2.62 2.02
CA MET A 218 -8.74 -3.09 0.99
C MET A 218 -8.50 -4.60 1.12
N ALA A 219 -8.35 -5.12 2.33
CA ALA A 219 -8.15 -6.55 2.58
C ALA A 219 -9.35 -7.38 2.10
N ARG A 220 -10.59 -6.91 2.34
CA ARG A 220 -11.81 -7.53 1.83
C ARG A 220 -11.89 -7.53 0.31
N ILE A 221 -11.49 -6.45 -0.34
CA ILE A 221 -11.46 -6.38 -1.81
C ILE A 221 -10.39 -7.33 -2.38
N PHE A 222 -9.25 -7.52 -1.71
CA PHE A 222 -8.28 -8.54 -2.11
C PHE A 222 -8.83 -9.97 -1.95
N GLU A 223 -9.61 -10.25 -0.89
CA GLU A 223 -10.32 -11.53 -0.76
C GLU A 223 -11.22 -11.77 -1.97
N TRP A 224 -12.06 -10.79 -2.34
CA TRP A 224 -12.86 -10.87 -3.55
C TRP A 224 -12.01 -11.15 -4.80
N ALA A 225 -10.93 -10.40 -4.98
CA ALA A 225 -10.11 -10.49 -6.18
C ALA A 225 -9.48 -11.87 -6.37
N ILE A 226 -9.20 -12.61 -5.28
CA ILE A 226 -8.62 -13.97 -5.33
C ILE A 226 -9.66 -15.09 -5.28
N THR A 227 -10.96 -14.77 -5.17
CA THR A 227 -12.05 -15.75 -5.09
C THR A 227 -13.12 -15.53 -6.15
N ARG A 228 -13.10 -14.41 -6.87
CA ARG A 228 -14.10 -14.06 -7.85
C ARG A 228 -14.15 -15.05 -9.03
N SER A 229 -15.31 -15.09 -9.67
CA SER A 229 -15.56 -15.77 -10.94
C SER A 229 -16.01 -14.77 -12.02
N GLY A 230 -16.41 -15.24 -13.18
CA GLY A 230 -16.93 -14.40 -14.25
C GLY A 230 -15.86 -13.92 -15.22
N GLU A 231 -15.76 -12.61 -15.44
CA GLU A 231 -14.82 -12.01 -16.39
C GLU A 231 -13.36 -12.26 -15.98
N LYS A 232 -12.53 -12.75 -16.91
CA LYS A 232 -11.15 -13.15 -16.60
C LYS A 232 -10.23 -11.98 -16.30
N PHE A 233 -10.44 -10.83 -16.92
CA PHE A 233 -9.67 -9.62 -16.70
C PHE A 233 -10.58 -8.47 -16.32
N VAL A 234 -10.32 -7.82 -15.19
CA VAL A 234 -11.04 -6.63 -14.75
C VAL A 234 -10.08 -5.52 -14.30
N ILE A 235 -10.42 -4.29 -14.68
CA ILE A 235 -9.90 -3.08 -14.04
C ILE A 235 -11.07 -2.50 -13.27
N VAL A 236 -10.89 -2.20 -11.98
CA VAL A 236 -11.97 -1.71 -11.14
C VAL A 236 -11.48 -0.65 -10.17
N ASN A 237 -12.24 0.45 -10.05
CA ASN A 237 -12.04 1.44 -9.02
C ASN A 237 -12.44 0.83 -7.67
N ALA A 238 -11.53 0.83 -6.71
CA ALA A 238 -11.68 0.16 -5.43
C ALA A 238 -11.81 1.18 -4.29
N GLY A 239 -13.04 1.43 -3.90
CA GLY A 239 -13.42 2.43 -2.91
C GLY A 239 -14.94 2.52 -2.74
N SER A 240 -15.43 3.66 -2.23
CA SER A 240 -16.86 3.99 -2.08
C SER A 240 -17.14 5.42 -2.53
N ASP A 241 -18.28 5.65 -3.18
CA ASP A 241 -18.72 6.98 -3.61
C ASP A 241 -18.86 7.94 -2.42
N GLU A 242 -19.28 7.43 -1.26
CA GLU A 242 -19.42 8.19 -0.01
C GLU A 242 -18.07 8.65 0.56
N ASN A 243 -16.97 8.03 0.15
CA ASN A 243 -15.63 8.32 0.67
C ASN A 243 -14.80 9.25 -0.22
N ASN A 244 -15.46 10.05 -1.06
CA ASN A 244 -14.83 11.17 -1.77
C ASN A 244 -14.89 12.43 -0.88
N TYR A 245 -13.75 12.86 -0.37
CA TYR A 245 -13.65 14.04 0.52
C TYR A 245 -12.71 15.10 -0.05
N THR A 246 -12.95 16.37 0.26
CA THR A 246 -11.93 17.39 0.11
C THR A 246 -10.93 17.31 1.27
N VAL A 247 -9.71 17.80 1.04
CA VAL A 247 -8.67 17.84 2.09
C VAL A 247 -9.15 18.64 3.31
N LYS A 248 -9.93 19.74 3.08
CA LYS A 248 -10.56 20.51 4.15
C LYS A 248 -11.53 19.65 4.97
N GLN A 249 -12.44 18.90 4.32
CA GLN A 249 -13.40 18.03 5.01
C GLN A 249 -12.68 16.96 5.86
N LEU A 250 -11.56 16.42 5.38
CA LEU A 250 -10.76 15.46 6.16
C LEU A 250 -10.17 16.12 7.42
N ALA A 251 -9.61 17.32 7.30
CA ALA A 251 -9.04 18.04 8.44
C ALA A 251 -10.12 18.40 9.48
N GLU A 252 -11.28 18.87 9.04
CA GLU A 252 -12.42 19.20 9.90
C GLU A 252 -12.99 17.95 10.59
N ALA A 253 -13.09 16.81 9.88
CA ALA A 253 -13.54 15.55 10.45
C ALA A 253 -12.60 15.04 11.56
N VAL A 254 -11.28 15.18 11.36
CA VAL A 254 -10.29 14.82 12.41
C VAL A 254 -10.40 15.77 13.59
N ALA A 255 -10.48 17.11 13.36
CA ALA A 255 -10.58 18.10 14.42
C ALA A 255 -11.86 17.91 15.27
N SER A 256 -12.96 17.45 14.65
CA SER A 256 -14.21 17.18 15.37
C SER A 256 -14.10 16.03 16.39
N GLN A 257 -13.15 15.09 16.19
CA GLN A 257 -12.94 13.94 17.09
C GLN A 257 -11.80 14.13 18.09
N ILE A 258 -10.93 15.12 17.89
CA ILE A 258 -9.81 15.41 18.78
C ILE A 258 -9.99 16.83 19.33
N PRO A 259 -10.47 16.98 20.58
CA PRO A 259 -10.73 18.30 21.17
C PRO A 259 -9.54 19.26 21.11
N ASP A 260 -9.81 20.55 21.04
CA ASP A 260 -8.82 21.64 21.01
C ASP A 260 -7.87 21.59 19.81
N THR A 261 -8.27 20.89 18.73
CA THR A 261 -7.47 20.85 17.50
C THR A 261 -7.80 22.03 16.59
N ARG A 262 -6.78 22.83 16.28
CA ARG A 262 -6.87 23.91 15.29
C ARG A 262 -6.62 23.36 13.88
N VAL A 263 -7.43 23.79 12.91
CA VAL A 263 -7.19 23.55 11.48
C VAL A 263 -6.63 24.83 10.87
N ASP A 264 -5.43 24.76 10.31
CA ASP A 264 -4.74 25.85 9.63
C ASP A 264 -4.64 25.54 8.12
N ILE A 265 -5.39 26.30 7.31
CA ILE A 265 -5.46 26.11 5.87
C ILE A 265 -4.67 27.20 5.16
N ASN A 266 -3.76 26.83 4.27
CA ASN A 266 -3.02 27.81 3.47
C ASN A 266 -3.87 28.25 2.26
N HIS A 267 -4.72 29.27 2.48
CA HIS A 267 -5.62 29.79 1.44
C HIS A 267 -4.89 30.43 0.25
N ASP A 268 -3.61 30.80 0.41
CA ASP A 268 -2.79 31.38 -0.65
C ASP A 268 -2.00 30.32 -1.45
N ALA A 269 -2.14 29.04 -1.10
CA ALA A 269 -1.47 27.96 -1.80
C ALA A 269 -2.04 27.80 -3.22
N PRO A 270 -1.19 27.51 -4.23
CA PRO A 270 -1.67 27.14 -5.54
C PRO A 270 -2.51 25.86 -5.45
N PRO A 271 -3.56 25.70 -6.29
CA PRO A 271 -4.36 24.48 -6.32
C PRO A 271 -3.48 23.24 -6.56
N ASP A 272 -3.66 22.22 -5.73
CA ASP A 272 -3.00 20.93 -5.97
C ASP A 272 -3.62 20.28 -7.21
N LYS A 273 -2.82 20.09 -8.25
CA LYS A 273 -3.25 19.49 -9.53
C LYS A 273 -3.73 18.05 -9.39
N ARG A 274 -3.38 17.37 -8.30
CA ARG A 274 -3.85 16.02 -7.99
C ARG A 274 -5.18 16.08 -7.24
N SER A 275 -6.25 16.40 -7.94
CA SER A 275 -7.59 16.50 -7.37
C SER A 275 -8.54 15.72 -8.27
N TYR A 276 -9.23 14.71 -7.74
CA TYR A 276 -10.20 13.92 -8.48
C TYR A 276 -11.21 13.26 -7.55
N ARG A 277 -12.44 13.17 -8.01
CA ARG A 277 -13.47 12.29 -7.46
C ARG A 277 -13.53 11.03 -8.30
N VAL A 278 -13.89 9.92 -7.69
CA VAL A 278 -13.95 8.61 -8.37
C VAL A 278 -15.34 8.01 -8.19
N ASP A 279 -15.86 7.41 -9.24
CA ASP A 279 -17.07 6.61 -9.25
C ASP A 279 -16.69 5.14 -8.96
N PHE A 280 -17.31 4.56 -7.95
CA PHE A 280 -17.08 3.19 -7.52
C PHE A 280 -18.28 2.26 -7.80
N SER A 281 -19.22 2.71 -8.60
CA SER A 281 -20.44 1.97 -8.89
C SER A 281 -20.18 0.64 -9.60
N TYR A 282 -19.08 0.52 -10.34
CA TYR A 282 -18.72 -0.74 -10.99
C TYR A 282 -18.33 -1.80 -9.95
N LEU A 283 -17.52 -1.45 -8.94
CA LEU A 283 -17.20 -2.36 -7.82
C LEU A 283 -18.48 -2.84 -7.13
N SER A 284 -19.41 -1.93 -6.86
CA SER A 284 -20.67 -2.26 -6.18
C SER A 284 -21.50 -3.29 -6.96
N ARG A 285 -21.42 -3.29 -8.28
CA ARG A 285 -22.15 -4.26 -9.15
C ARG A 285 -21.48 -5.62 -9.20
N ILE A 286 -20.15 -5.69 -9.25
CA ILE A 286 -19.42 -6.95 -9.46
C ILE A 286 -18.92 -7.59 -8.17
N ALA A 287 -18.92 -6.84 -7.06
CA ALA A 287 -18.38 -7.24 -5.75
C ALA A 287 -19.31 -6.81 -4.61
N GLU A 288 -20.61 -6.95 -4.74
CA GLU A 288 -21.65 -6.42 -3.84
C GLU A 288 -21.35 -6.61 -2.36
N ASN A 289 -20.90 -7.81 -1.95
CA ASN A 289 -20.60 -8.13 -0.54
C ASN A 289 -19.24 -7.57 -0.06
N TYR A 290 -18.45 -7.00 -0.95
CA TYR A 290 -17.08 -6.55 -0.69
C TYR A 290 -16.91 -5.03 -0.82
N VAL A 291 -18.00 -4.29 -1.04
CA VAL A 291 -17.96 -2.83 -1.00
C VAL A 291 -17.43 -2.34 0.34
N PRO A 292 -16.67 -1.22 0.37
CA PRO A 292 -16.18 -0.63 1.61
C PRO A 292 -17.29 -0.36 2.62
N GLN A 293 -17.05 -0.73 3.88
CA GLN A 293 -18.02 -0.61 4.98
C GLN A 293 -17.51 0.33 6.09
N ILE A 294 -16.23 0.65 6.08
CA ILE A 294 -15.60 1.46 7.12
C ILE A 294 -15.80 2.95 6.80
N SER A 295 -16.52 3.63 7.68
CA SER A 295 -16.73 5.08 7.55
C SER A 295 -15.47 5.87 7.91
N LEU A 296 -15.38 7.11 7.44
CA LEU A 296 -14.30 8.05 7.81
C LEU A 296 -14.18 8.17 9.34
N ALA A 297 -15.31 8.30 10.02
CA ALA A 297 -15.32 8.42 11.48
C ALA A 297 -14.69 7.19 12.18
N HIS A 298 -14.99 5.98 11.71
CA HIS A 298 -14.38 4.75 12.23
C HIS A 298 -12.89 4.65 11.93
N SER A 299 -12.43 5.09 10.75
CA SER A 299 -10.99 5.13 10.42
C SER A 299 -10.25 6.11 11.34
N ILE A 300 -10.81 7.30 11.60
CA ILE A 300 -10.25 8.28 12.53
C ILE A 300 -10.18 7.70 13.95
N THR A 301 -11.29 7.15 14.46
CA THR A 301 -11.33 6.54 15.79
C THR A 301 -10.29 5.42 15.95
N SER A 302 -10.15 4.55 14.93
CA SER A 302 -9.16 3.47 14.92
C SER A 302 -7.72 4.00 14.93
N LEU A 303 -7.45 5.06 14.16
CA LEU A 303 -6.15 5.73 14.15
C LEU A 303 -5.83 6.38 15.51
N ILE A 304 -6.78 7.12 16.09
CA ILE A 304 -6.62 7.74 17.43
C ILE A 304 -6.26 6.66 18.45
N LYS A 305 -7.06 5.58 18.50
CA LYS A 305 -6.85 4.47 19.42
C LYS A 305 -5.46 3.86 19.24
N GLY A 306 -5.12 3.45 18.02
CA GLY A 306 -3.85 2.76 17.75
C GLY A 306 -2.62 3.65 17.97
N ILE A 307 -2.66 4.93 17.57
CA ILE A 307 -1.57 5.88 17.80
C ILE A 307 -1.36 6.10 19.30
N THR A 308 -2.44 6.21 20.07
CA THR A 308 -2.39 6.43 21.52
C THR A 308 -1.87 5.20 22.26
N GLU A 309 -2.44 4.02 21.99
CA GLU A 309 -2.04 2.76 22.63
C GLU A 309 -0.59 2.38 22.35
N CYS A 310 -0.05 2.75 21.18
CA CYS A 310 1.35 2.50 20.81
C CYS A 310 2.30 3.65 21.21
N ASN A 311 1.83 4.66 21.94
CA ASN A 311 2.59 5.85 22.35
C ASN A 311 3.27 6.60 21.17
N LEU A 312 2.71 6.54 19.97
CA LEU A 312 3.32 7.13 18.78
C LEU A 312 3.24 8.66 18.78
N ALA A 313 2.33 9.25 19.52
CA ALA A 313 2.22 10.71 19.65
C ALA A 313 3.50 11.36 20.23
N GLN A 314 4.39 10.56 20.83
CA GLN A 314 5.69 11.02 21.32
C GLN A 314 6.82 10.88 20.30
N ILE A 315 6.58 10.20 19.17
CA ILE A 315 7.55 9.99 18.11
C ILE A 315 7.38 11.10 17.06
N PRO A 316 8.45 11.79 16.62
CA PRO A 316 8.32 12.79 15.57
C PRO A 316 7.66 12.21 14.31
N ILE A 317 6.61 12.87 13.80
CA ILE A 317 5.82 12.41 12.63
C ILE A 317 6.72 12.13 11.43
N PHE A 318 7.72 12.98 11.19
CA PHE A 318 8.66 12.80 10.07
C PHE A 318 9.85 11.89 10.39
N SER A 319 9.79 11.10 11.46
CA SER A 319 10.85 10.13 11.77
C SER A 319 10.97 9.07 10.67
N ALA A 320 12.18 8.51 10.52
CA ALA A 320 12.42 7.38 9.63
C ALA A 320 11.59 6.13 9.98
N ARG A 321 11.05 6.08 11.19
CA ARG A 321 10.16 4.98 11.62
C ARG A 321 8.79 5.04 10.95
N LEU A 322 8.23 6.23 10.72
CA LEU A 322 6.83 6.44 10.35
C LEU A 322 6.64 6.96 8.91
N THR A 323 7.72 7.41 8.25
CA THR A 323 7.68 7.89 6.86
C THR A 323 8.59 7.07 5.96
N ARG A 324 8.04 6.54 4.88
CA ARG A 324 8.76 5.59 4.00
C ARG A 324 9.98 6.19 3.31
N LEU A 325 9.85 7.42 2.80
CA LEU A 325 10.97 8.11 2.14
C LEU A 325 12.15 8.33 3.10
N ASN A 326 11.86 8.72 4.36
CA ASN A 326 12.90 8.93 5.37
C ASN A 326 13.54 7.60 5.80
N THR A 327 12.76 6.50 5.89
CA THR A 327 13.31 5.16 6.09
C THR A 327 14.34 4.80 5.02
N LEU A 328 13.96 4.94 3.74
CA LEU A 328 14.87 4.60 2.64
C LEU A 328 16.11 5.52 2.63
N SER A 329 15.91 6.82 2.88
CA SER A 329 17.02 7.78 2.94
C SER A 329 18.00 7.46 4.06
N ASP A 330 17.51 7.08 5.23
CA ASP A 330 18.32 6.65 6.38
C ASP A 330 19.09 5.36 6.08
N LEU A 331 18.43 4.36 5.50
CA LEU A 331 19.09 3.10 5.11
C LEU A 331 20.20 3.32 4.06
N ILE A 332 20.01 4.26 3.13
CA ILE A 332 21.05 4.63 2.14
C ILE A 332 22.18 5.39 2.86
N ALA A 333 21.86 6.39 3.69
CA ALA A 333 22.85 7.20 4.39
C ALA A 333 23.73 6.35 5.33
N THR A 334 23.17 5.31 5.92
CA THR A 334 23.88 4.35 6.78
C THR A 334 24.60 3.24 6.00
N GLY A 335 24.54 3.25 4.66
CA GLY A 335 25.20 2.27 3.80
C GLY A 335 24.55 0.87 3.82
N LYS A 336 23.38 0.71 4.42
CA LYS A 336 22.63 -0.55 4.43
C LYS A 336 21.95 -0.82 3.09
N LEU A 337 21.54 0.24 2.36
CA LEU A 337 21.02 0.14 1.00
C LEU A 337 21.93 0.85 0.01
N GLY A 338 22.02 0.30 -1.20
CA GLY A 338 22.54 1.00 -2.36
C GLY A 338 21.53 2.01 -2.95
N PRO A 339 21.96 2.88 -3.88
CA PRO A 339 21.10 3.90 -4.49
C PRO A 339 19.92 3.32 -5.28
N GLU A 340 20.02 2.08 -5.74
CA GLU A 340 18.97 1.34 -6.42
C GLU A 340 18.11 0.50 -5.47
N LEU A 341 18.18 0.77 -4.16
CA LEU A 341 17.41 0.12 -3.09
C LEU A 341 17.65 -1.40 -2.96
N TYR A 342 18.80 -1.91 -3.39
CA TYR A 342 19.26 -3.25 -3.02
C TYR A 342 19.98 -3.20 -1.66
N TRP A 343 19.78 -4.25 -0.87
CA TRP A 343 20.56 -4.44 0.36
C TRP A 343 22.05 -4.55 0.06
N SER A 344 22.87 -3.85 0.84
CA SER A 344 24.33 -3.85 0.70
C SER A 344 24.93 -5.13 1.26
N THR A 345 25.64 -5.89 0.44
CA THR A 345 26.36 -7.10 0.87
C THR A 345 27.64 -6.78 1.67
N LYS A 346 28.14 -5.54 1.62
CA LYS A 346 29.37 -5.14 2.30
C LYS A 346 29.31 -5.28 3.82
N ASN A 347 28.14 -5.16 4.43
CA ASN A 347 27.97 -5.30 5.88
C ASN A 347 27.75 -6.75 6.35
N MET A 348 27.39 -7.68 5.47
CA MET A 348 27.25 -9.10 5.83
C MET A 348 28.61 -9.74 6.10
N SER A 349 29.64 -9.41 5.31
CA SER A 349 31.00 -9.96 5.49
C SER A 349 31.73 -9.51 6.77
N GLN A 350 31.34 -8.38 7.36
CA GLN A 350 31.91 -7.93 8.63
C GLN A 350 31.27 -8.63 9.84
N ASN A 351 29.97 -8.94 9.77
CA ASN A 351 29.28 -9.69 10.81
C ASN A 351 29.62 -11.18 10.78
N GLU A 352 29.84 -11.79 9.61
CA GLU A 352 30.32 -13.16 9.50
C GLU A 352 31.74 -13.31 10.10
N LYS A 353 32.67 -12.38 9.84
CA LYS A 353 33.99 -12.35 10.45
C LYS A 353 33.97 -12.13 11.97
N SER A 354 32.96 -11.45 12.51
CA SER A 354 32.80 -11.32 13.96
C SER A 354 32.16 -12.56 14.59
N LEU A 355 31.29 -13.28 13.90
CA LEU A 355 30.71 -14.54 14.36
C LEU A 355 31.72 -15.68 14.31
N GLU A 356 32.59 -15.75 13.30
CA GLU A 356 33.71 -16.71 13.25
C GLU A 356 34.71 -16.49 14.40
N LYS A 357 34.99 -15.22 14.79
CA LYS A 357 35.85 -14.95 15.96
C LYS A 357 35.26 -15.38 17.30
N ILE A 358 33.92 -15.45 17.41
CA ILE A 358 33.23 -15.90 18.63
C ILE A 358 33.22 -17.44 18.71
N SER A 359 33.21 -18.14 17.57
CA SER A 359 33.22 -19.61 17.54
C SER A 359 34.62 -20.26 17.80
N TYR A 360 35.71 -19.51 17.68
CA TYR A 360 37.07 -19.98 17.95
C TYR A 360 37.55 -19.81 19.40
N ASN A 361 36.74 -19.18 20.26
CA ASN A 361 37.06 -18.94 21.69
C ASN A 361 36.14 -19.73 22.64
N ARG A 362 35.65 -20.89 22.24
CA ARG A 362 34.98 -21.85 23.12
C ARG A 362 35.67 -23.19 23.11
#